data_da3f4b6193180a16efb08cfbae1b6884
#
_entry.id   da3f4b6193180a16efb08cfbae1b6884
#
_cell.length_a   1.000
_cell.length_b   1.000
_cell.length_c   1.000
_cell.angle_alpha   90.00
_cell.angle_beta   90.00
_cell.angle_gamma   90.00
#
_symmetry.space_group_name_H-M   'P 1'
#
loop_
_entity.id
_entity.type
_entity.pdbx_description
1 polymer ?
#
loop_
_entity_poly.entity_id
_entity_poly.type
_entity_poly.pdbx_seq_one_letter_code
_entity_poly.pdbx_strand_id
1 'polypeptide(L)'
;MRLNRRDFLIGASLALLGTAANKKLCAQTPADVRLEIAPLKLEIAPGKVIHTVAYNGGVPGPLIRWPEGKPITIDVVNQTDVPEIVHWHGLWIPSDEDGALEEGSPMIAAGGQRRYSFTPRPAGFRWYHTHAFAGHDLKRGGYTGQFGCFYIESKQAPSVHDQEIFLTLHDWNAYMGGGGDASMDAFYDYATINDRMLGHGDPIKVREGQRVLFHVLNASATATHWLALAGHEVTVVGMDGNEVPQQARVPAVRLAPAERIDLLVEMNRPGVWVL
;
A
#
# COMPACT_ATOMS: atom_id res chain seq x y z
N MET A 1 56.90 40.18 25.01
CA MET A 1 57.16 39.05 24.09
C MET A 1 56.28 39.25 22.87
N ARG A 2 56.83 39.66 21.71
CA ARG A 2 56.01 39.89 20.49
C ARG A 2 56.00 38.58 19.69
N LEU A 3 54.84 37.97 19.58
CA LEU A 3 54.59 36.81 18.70
C LEU A 3 54.73 37.25 17.24
N ASN A 4 55.53 36.52 16.50
CA ASN A 4 55.82 36.81 15.12
C ASN A 4 54.79 36.09 14.22
N ARG A 5 54.54 36.60 13.00
CA ARG A 5 53.55 36.06 12.06
C ARG A 5 53.72 34.56 11.72
N ARG A 6 54.92 34.02 11.83
CA ARG A 6 55.23 32.62 11.61
C ARG A 6 54.69 31.72 12.72
N ASP A 7 54.78 32.17 13.98
CA ASP A 7 54.32 31.40 15.14
C ASP A 7 52.76 31.32 15.16
N PHE A 8 52.07 32.36 14.64
CA PHE A 8 50.61 32.37 14.47
C PHE A 8 50.15 31.38 13.39
N LEU A 9 50.87 31.25 12.26
CA LEU A 9 50.51 30.33 11.19
C LEU A 9 50.79 28.87 11.55
N ILE A 10 51.79 28.57 12.38
CA ILE A 10 52.06 27.21 12.88
C ILE A 10 51.00 26.81 13.93
N GLY A 11 50.55 27.73 14.77
CA GLY A 11 49.49 27.49 15.75
C GLY A 11 48.11 27.26 15.09
N ALA A 12 47.81 27.95 13.97
CA ALA A 12 46.57 27.77 13.23
C ALA A 12 46.52 26.46 12.43
N SER A 13 47.66 25.93 11.99
CA SER A 13 47.72 24.65 11.23
C SER A 13 47.58 23.42 12.14
N LEU A 14 47.89 23.51 13.42
CA LEU A 14 47.68 22.42 14.40
C LEU A 14 46.27 22.39 14.98
N ALA A 15 45.49 23.48 14.90
CA ALA A 15 44.12 23.53 15.38
C ALA A 15 43.11 22.98 14.37
N LEU A 16 43.47 22.77 13.10
CA LEU A 16 42.60 22.24 12.04
C LEU A 16 42.68 20.72 11.89
N LEU A 17 43.53 20.02 12.61
CA LEU A 17 43.69 18.57 12.58
C LEU A 17 42.98 17.83 13.74
N GLY A 18 42.24 18.55 14.57
CA GLY A 18 41.68 18.02 15.83
C GLY A 18 40.17 17.79 15.90
N THR A 19 39.42 18.00 14.82
CA THR A 19 37.97 17.70 14.83
C THR A 19 37.53 16.88 13.61
N ALA A 20 38.25 15.80 13.32
CA ALA A 20 37.57 14.65 12.75
C ALA A 20 36.67 14.11 13.88
N ALA A 21 35.50 14.76 14.06
CA ALA A 21 34.46 14.22 14.88
C ALA A 21 34.14 12.85 14.29
N ASN A 22 34.60 11.79 14.96
CA ASN A 22 34.03 10.46 14.83
C ASN A 22 32.52 10.60 15.09
N LYS A 23 31.75 10.97 14.06
CA LYS A 23 30.35 10.59 14.02
C LYS A 23 30.37 9.08 14.12
N LYS A 24 30.33 8.56 15.36
CA LYS A 24 29.84 7.21 15.56
C LYS A 24 28.58 7.15 14.71
N LEU A 25 28.65 6.43 13.58
CA LEU A 25 27.44 5.96 12.95
C LEU A 25 26.74 5.14 14.04
N CYS A 26 25.82 5.77 14.75
CA CYS A 26 24.86 5.05 15.55
C CYS A 26 24.14 4.18 14.53
N ALA A 27 24.46 2.89 14.50
CA ALA A 27 23.72 1.95 13.68
C ALA A 27 22.26 2.14 14.08
N GLN A 28 21.44 2.69 13.17
CA GLN A 28 20.01 2.84 13.44
C GLN A 28 19.47 1.45 13.73
N THR A 29 18.69 1.33 14.78
CA THR A 29 17.98 0.09 15.07
C THR A 29 17.23 -0.32 13.80
N PRO A 30 17.28 -1.60 13.39
CA PRO A 30 16.51 -2.06 12.24
C PRO A 30 15.05 -1.65 12.37
N ALA A 31 14.43 -1.24 11.28
CA ALA A 31 13.00 -0.96 11.25
C ALA A 31 12.20 -2.26 11.40
N ASP A 32 10.98 -2.15 11.91
CA ASP A 32 10.06 -3.30 12.03
C ASP A 32 9.65 -3.83 10.64
N VAL A 33 9.52 -2.92 9.66
CA VAL A 33 9.16 -3.23 8.27
C VAL A 33 10.09 -2.48 7.32
N ARG A 34 10.40 -3.09 6.16
CA ARG A 34 11.11 -2.45 5.06
C ARG A 34 10.32 -2.58 3.78
N LEU A 35 10.06 -1.45 3.13
CA LEU A 35 9.44 -1.36 1.81
C LEU A 35 10.46 -0.80 0.81
N GLU A 36 10.57 -1.46 -0.34
CA GLU A 36 11.41 -1.02 -1.45
C GLU A 36 10.53 -0.70 -2.65
N ILE A 37 10.55 0.54 -3.10
CA ILE A 37 9.85 1.01 -4.30
C ILE A 37 10.79 0.80 -5.48
N ALA A 38 10.42 -0.06 -6.42
CA ALA A 38 11.25 -0.38 -7.58
C ALA A 38 10.41 -0.69 -8.83
N PRO A 39 10.99 -0.52 -10.04
CA PRO A 39 10.38 -0.99 -11.28
C PRO A 39 10.14 -2.50 -11.25
N LEU A 40 9.00 -2.92 -11.78
CA LEU A 40 8.57 -4.32 -11.85
C LEU A 40 8.04 -4.67 -13.24
N LYS A 41 8.36 -5.87 -13.72
CA LYS A 41 7.67 -6.54 -14.83
C LYS A 41 6.71 -7.56 -14.24
N LEU A 42 5.43 -7.28 -14.32
CA LEU A 42 4.36 -8.09 -13.75
C LEU A 42 3.65 -8.87 -14.87
N GLU A 43 3.69 -10.18 -14.83
CA GLU A 43 2.91 -11.03 -15.72
C GLU A 43 1.54 -11.30 -15.09
N ILE A 44 0.48 -10.68 -15.62
CA ILE A 44 -0.89 -10.78 -15.10
C ILE A 44 -1.68 -11.96 -15.68
N ALA A 45 -1.23 -12.49 -16.81
CA ALA A 45 -1.71 -13.71 -17.47
C ALA A 45 -0.59 -14.19 -18.43
N PRO A 46 -0.61 -15.43 -18.92
CA PRO A 46 0.41 -15.94 -19.85
C PRO A 46 0.66 -15.01 -21.03
N GLY A 47 1.88 -14.47 -21.14
CA GLY A 47 2.28 -13.52 -22.17
C GLY A 47 1.71 -12.10 -22.06
N LYS A 48 1.01 -11.77 -20.97
CA LYS A 48 0.51 -10.42 -20.66
C LYS A 48 1.37 -9.79 -19.57
N VAL A 49 2.32 -8.95 -19.95
CA VAL A 49 3.28 -8.31 -19.05
C VAL A 49 2.99 -6.84 -18.92
N ILE A 50 2.83 -6.38 -17.68
CA ILE A 50 2.72 -4.98 -17.31
C ILE A 50 4.07 -4.48 -16.81
N HIS A 51 4.50 -3.32 -17.28
CA HIS A 51 5.66 -2.61 -16.73
C HIS A 51 5.14 -1.57 -15.76
N THR A 52 5.49 -1.70 -14.49
CA THR A 52 5.00 -0.84 -13.41
C THR A 52 6.09 -0.56 -12.38
N VAL A 53 5.73 0.18 -11.34
CA VAL A 53 6.50 0.33 -10.10
C VAL A 53 5.70 -0.34 -8.99
N ALA A 54 6.37 -1.03 -8.06
CA ALA A 54 5.71 -1.77 -7.00
C ALA A 54 6.55 -1.80 -5.72
N TYR A 55 5.95 -2.28 -4.62
CA TYR A 55 6.65 -2.51 -3.36
C TYR A 55 7.21 -3.94 -3.31
N ASN A 56 8.48 -4.08 -2.95
CA ASN A 56 9.16 -5.36 -2.71
C ASN A 56 8.99 -6.39 -3.84
N GLY A 57 8.88 -5.90 -5.08
CA GLY A 57 8.81 -6.76 -6.27
C GLY A 57 7.51 -7.55 -6.42
N GLY A 58 6.41 -7.15 -5.79
CA GLY A 58 5.10 -7.80 -5.88
C GLY A 58 3.94 -6.81 -5.96
N VAL A 59 2.81 -7.26 -6.47
CA VAL A 59 1.53 -6.56 -6.47
C VAL A 59 0.43 -7.51 -6.00
N PRO A 60 -0.29 -7.21 -4.91
CA PRO A 60 -0.01 -6.10 -3.99
C PRO A 60 1.37 -6.24 -3.34
N GLY A 61 1.90 -5.16 -2.80
CA GLY A 61 3.04 -5.17 -1.92
C GLY A 61 2.78 -6.02 -0.65
N PRO A 62 3.78 -6.20 0.24
CA PRO A 62 3.65 -7.04 1.41
C PRO A 62 2.44 -6.69 2.28
N LEU A 63 1.70 -7.71 2.74
CA LEU A 63 0.71 -7.53 3.80
C LEU A 63 1.42 -7.19 5.10
N ILE A 64 1.18 -5.99 5.62
CA ILE A 64 1.64 -5.59 6.95
C ILE A 64 0.54 -5.90 7.96
N ARG A 65 0.84 -6.72 8.98
CA ARG A 65 -0.06 -6.97 10.11
C ARG A 65 0.57 -6.41 11.37
N TRP A 66 -0.15 -5.57 12.11
CA TRP A 66 0.40 -4.92 13.28
C TRP A 66 -0.65 -4.65 14.35
N PRO A 67 -0.32 -4.85 15.63
CA PRO A 67 -1.28 -4.59 16.72
C PRO A 67 -1.63 -3.11 16.85
N GLU A 68 -2.92 -2.82 17.07
CA GLU A 68 -3.40 -1.48 17.33
C GLU A 68 -2.71 -0.84 18.54
N GLY A 69 -2.26 0.40 18.36
CA GLY A 69 -1.66 1.19 19.42
C GLY A 69 -0.23 0.77 19.81
N LYS A 70 0.39 -0.18 19.10
CA LYS A 70 1.81 -0.49 19.23
C LYS A 70 2.61 0.36 18.24
N PRO A 71 3.62 1.14 18.69
CA PRO A 71 4.47 1.90 17.76
C PRO A 71 5.10 0.98 16.70
N ILE A 72 5.24 1.49 15.47
CA ILE A 72 5.88 0.83 14.34
C ILE A 72 6.89 1.77 13.70
N THR A 73 7.96 1.19 13.17
CA THR A 73 8.92 1.86 12.30
C THR A 73 8.98 1.19 10.95
N ILE A 74 8.87 1.98 9.88
CA ILE A 74 8.88 1.47 8.50
C ILE A 74 9.94 2.22 7.71
N ASP A 75 10.96 1.53 7.21
CA ASP A 75 11.93 2.08 6.28
C ASP A 75 11.40 1.91 4.86
N VAL A 76 11.25 3.02 4.15
CA VAL A 76 10.91 3.04 2.73
C VAL A 76 12.11 3.49 1.93
N VAL A 77 12.53 2.65 0.98
CA VAL A 77 13.65 2.92 0.06
C VAL A 77 13.09 3.13 -1.33
N ASN A 78 13.34 4.28 -1.89
CA ASN A 78 12.95 4.63 -3.25
C ASN A 78 14.10 4.29 -4.21
N GLN A 79 13.95 3.23 -5.01
CA GLN A 79 14.92 2.82 -6.03
C GLN A 79 14.55 3.34 -7.43
N THR A 80 13.56 4.24 -7.51
CA THR A 80 13.19 4.88 -8.78
C THR A 80 14.02 6.14 -9.04
N ASP A 81 13.93 6.68 -10.22
CA ASP A 81 14.60 7.91 -10.68
C ASP A 81 13.78 9.19 -10.42
N VAL A 82 12.64 9.05 -9.73
CA VAL A 82 11.73 10.15 -9.40
C VAL A 82 11.41 10.18 -7.91
N PRO A 83 11.06 11.35 -7.34
CA PRO A 83 10.59 11.40 -5.96
C PRO A 83 9.30 10.61 -5.75
N GLU A 84 9.18 9.94 -4.61
CA GLU A 84 8.04 9.11 -4.21
C GLU A 84 7.57 9.48 -2.81
N ILE A 85 6.36 9.05 -2.45
CA ILE A 85 5.78 9.22 -1.12
C ILE A 85 4.81 8.06 -0.84
N VAL A 86 4.75 7.60 0.40
CA VAL A 86 3.82 6.53 0.81
C VAL A 86 2.80 7.12 1.76
N HIS A 87 1.52 6.99 1.39
CA HIS A 87 0.39 7.32 2.24
C HIS A 87 -0.14 6.08 2.97
N TRP A 88 -0.43 6.24 4.26
CA TRP A 88 -0.96 5.20 5.15
C TRP A 88 -2.46 5.38 5.30
N HIS A 89 -3.18 4.94 4.29
CA HIS A 89 -4.60 5.26 4.10
C HIS A 89 -5.51 4.72 5.21
N GLY A 90 -6.27 5.64 5.80
CA GLY A 90 -7.28 5.35 6.80
C GLY A 90 -6.74 5.23 8.23
N LEU A 91 -5.49 5.63 8.48
CA LEU A 91 -4.90 5.70 9.81
C LEU A 91 -4.99 7.11 10.41
N TRP A 92 -5.10 7.18 11.72
CA TRP A 92 -5.00 8.42 12.50
C TRP A 92 -3.57 8.55 13.03
N ILE A 93 -2.73 9.21 12.28
CA ILE A 93 -1.31 9.39 12.56
C ILE A 93 -0.92 10.86 12.37
N PRO A 94 0.26 11.30 12.84
CA PRO A 94 0.75 12.67 12.61
C PRO A 94 0.83 12.99 11.11
N SER A 95 0.46 14.22 10.73
CA SER A 95 0.38 14.64 9.32
C SER A 95 1.73 14.62 8.60
N ASP A 96 2.83 14.87 9.30
CA ASP A 96 4.18 14.74 8.75
C ASP A 96 4.59 13.28 8.46
N GLU A 97 3.90 12.29 9.05
CA GLU A 97 4.08 10.85 8.80
C GLU A 97 3.00 10.27 7.89
N ASP A 98 1.91 11.00 7.61
CA ASP A 98 0.75 10.50 6.88
C ASP A 98 1.02 10.16 5.41
N GLY A 99 2.02 10.82 4.80
CA GLY A 99 2.37 10.58 3.40
C GLY A 99 1.54 11.38 2.41
N ALA A 100 0.87 12.43 2.85
CA ALA A 100 0.22 13.42 2.00
C ALA A 100 1.10 14.67 1.91
N LEU A 101 1.49 15.07 0.70
CA LEU A 101 2.39 16.21 0.48
C LEU A 101 1.76 17.53 0.96
N GLU A 102 0.49 17.71 0.68
CA GLU A 102 -0.32 18.86 1.07
C GLU A 102 -0.50 18.98 2.59
N GLU A 103 -0.35 17.88 3.32
CA GLU A 103 -0.40 17.81 4.78
C GLU A 103 0.96 18.00 5.45
N GLY A 104 2.01 18.22 4.65
CA GLY A 104 3.36 18.50 5.12
C GLY A 104 4.28 17.28 5.21
N SER A 105 3.87 16.12 4.74
CA SER A 105 4.75 14.95 4.64
C SER A 105 5.84 15.17 3.58
N PRO A 106 7.13 15.00 3.90
CA PRO A 106 8.21 15.16 2.91
C PRO A 106 8.27 13.98 1.95
N MET A 107 8.57 14.26 0.69
CA MET A 107 8.84 13.24 -0.33
C MET A 107 10.17 12.51 -0.07
N ILE A 108 10.24 11.28 -0.54
CA ILE A 108 11.46 10.47 -0.60
C ILE A 108 12.14 10.75 -1.93
N ALA A 109 13.30 11.37 -1.91
CA ALA A 109 14.04 11.68 -3.13
C ALA A 109 14.31 10.43 -3.99
N ALA A 110 14.55 10.63 -5.29
CA ALA A 110 15.03 9.57 -6.18
C ALA A 110 16.30 8.91 -5.61
N GLY A 111 16.33 7.58 -5.53
CA GLY A 111 17.42 6.81 -4.91
C GLY A 111 17.56 7.02 -3.41
N GLY A 112 16.63 7.73 -2.76
CA GLY A 112 16.65 8.06 -1.34
C GLY A 112 15.91 7.06 -0.46
N GLN A 113 15.86 7.37 0.83
CA GLN A 113 15.11 6.59 1.81
C GLN A 113 14.51 7.49 2.88
N ARG A 114 13.41 7.01 3.50
CA ARG A 114 12.77 7.65 4.65
C ARG A 114 12.36 6.60 5.66
N ARG A 115 12.52 6.92 6.94
CA ARG A 115 11.90 6.18 8.04
C ARG A 115 10.62 6.88 8.45
N TYR A 116 9.51 6.15 8.43
CA TYR A 116 8.25 6.51 9.03
C TYR A 116 8.19 5.93 10.44
N SER A 117 7.62 6.67 11.40
CA SER A 117 7.52 6.23 12.79
C SER A 117 6.20 6.73 13.39
N PHE A 118 5.25 5.83 13.61
CA PHE A 118 3.94 6.20 14.12
C PHE A 118 3.32 5.06 14.95
N THR A 119 2.20 5.35 15.60
CA THR A 119 1.40 4.37 16.32
C THR A 119 0.08 4.16 15.57
N PRO A 120 -0.08 3.03 14.84
CA PRO A 120 -1.21 2.81 13.96
C PRO A 120 -2.50 2.62 14.75
N ARG A 121 -3.54 3.32 14.31
CA ARG A 121 -4.93 3.26 14.76
C ARG A 121 -5.85 3.95 13.73
N PRO A 122 -7.14 3.63 13.67
CA PRO A 122 -7.84 2.59 14.41
C PRO A 122 -7.57 1.20 13.83
N ALA A 123 -7.98 0.17 14.57
CA ALA A 123 -7.96 -1.22 14.10
C ALA A 123 -8.77 -1.42 12.83
N GLY A 124 -8.51 -2.53 12.11
CA GLY A 124 -9.24 -2.94 10.91
C GLY A 124 -8.40 -2.93 9.65
N PHE A 125 -9.06 -3.17 8.51
CA PHE A 125 -8.42 -3.29 7.22
C PHE A 125 -8.10 -1.92 6.64
N ARG A 126 -6.82 -1.57 6.65
CA ARG A 126 -6.21 -0.36 6.10
C ARG A 126 -5.33 -0.75 4.92
N TRP A 127 -4.70 0.21 4.25
CA TRP A 127 -3.78 -0.05 3.17
C TRP A 127 -2.74 1.07 3.04
N TYR A 128 -1.71 0.84 2.27
CA TYR A 128 -0.71 1.84 1.94
C TYR A 128 -0.53 1.92 0.43
N HIS A 129 -0.26 3.11 -0.07
CA HIS A 129 -0.08 3.35 -1.50
C HIS A 129 0.76 4.59 -1.76
N THR A 130 1.21 4.75 -3.01
CA THR A 130 1.83 6.01 -3.41
C THR A 130 0.80 7.13 -3.44
N HIS A 131 1.18 8.29 -2.91
CA HIS A 131 0.42 9.54 -3.06
C HIS A 131 1.14 10.51 -4.00
N ALA A 132 2.08 10.00 -4.81
CA ALA A 132 2.76 10.78 -5.83
C ALA A 132 1.76 11.15 -6.93
N PHE A 133 1.80 12.42 -7.32
CA PHE A 133 0.87 12.95 -8.31
C PHE A 133 1.20 12.41 -9.72
N ALA A 134 0.23 11.81 -10.37
CA ALA A 134 0.38 11.26 -11.73
C ALA A 134 0.44 12.36 -12.80
N GLY A 135 -0.29 13.45 -12.61
CA GLY A 135 -0.43 14.50 -13.63
C GLY A 135 -1.09 13.95 -14.90
N HIS A 136 -0.40 14.08 -16.01
CA HIS A 136 -0.83 13.53 -17.30
C HIS A 136 -0.19 12.16 -17.63
N ASP A 137 0.65 11.63 -16.74
CA ASP A 137 1.32 10.35 -16.94
C ASP A 137 0.57 9.22 -16.21
N LEU A 138 -0.30 8.51 -16.94
CA LEU A 138 -1.08 7.38 -16.43
C LEU A 138 -0.23 6.13 -16.13
N LYS A 139 1.11 6.24 -16.13
CA LYS A 139 2.04 5.20 -15.68
C LYS A 139 2.65 5.54 -14.31
N ARG A 140 2.09 6.53 -13.60
CA ARG A 140 2.56 7.02 -12.31
C ARG A 140 1.42 7.09 -11.29
N GLY A 141 1.79 7.32 -10.03
CA GLY A 141 0.84 7.49 -8.95
C GLY A 141 -0.09 6.27 -8.81
N GLY A 142 -1.36 6.50 -8.56
CA GLY A 142 -2.38 5.46 -8.37
C GLY A 142 -2.58 4.49 -9.55
N TYR A 143 -1.98 4.75 -10.72
CA TYR A 143 -2.04 3.85 -11.89
C TYR A 143 -0.93 2.78 -11.87
N THR A 144 -0.10 2.74 -10.84
CA THR A 144 0.99 1.77 -10.67
C THR A 144 0.63 0.68 -9.67
N GLY A 145 1.49 -0.33 -9.55
CA GLY A 145 1.39 -1.38 -8.53
C GLY A 145 1.86 -0.97 -7.13
N GLN A 146 2.00 0.34 -6.86
CA GLN A 146 2.48 0.86 -5.59
C GLN A 146 1.37 0.90 -4.54
N PHE A 147 0.83 -0.24 -4.18
CA PHE A 147 -0.14 -0.41 -3.08
C PHE A 147 0.07 -1.74 -2.36
N GLY A 148 -0.40 -1.81 -1.11
CA GLY A 148 -0.39 -3.03 -0.31
C GLY A 148 -1.34 -2.93 0.87
N CYS A 149 -1.70 -4.08 1.44
CA CYS A 149 -2.62 -4.18 2.55
C CYS A 149 -1.91 -3.89 3.88
N PHE A 150 -2.58 -3.17 4.78
CA PHE A 150 -2.15 -2.94 6.14
C PHE A 150 -3.30 -3.31 7.09
N TYR A 151 -3.17 -4.42 7.79
CA TYR A 151 -4.17 -4.89 8.72
C TYR A 151 -3.76 -4.54 10.15
N ILE A 152 -4.55 -3.68 10.79
CA ILE A 152 -4.33 -3.29 12.18
C ILE A 152 -5.16 -4.21 13.06
N GLU A 153 -4.47 -5.07 13.81
CA GLU A 153 -5.08 -6.07 14.66
C GLU A 153 -5.75 -5.41 15.88
N SER A 154 -7.05 -5.67 16.03
CA SER A 154 -7.82 -5.17 17.17
C SER A 154 -7.35 -5.82 18.46
N LYS A 155 -7.44 -5.07 19.57
CA LYS A 155 -7.29 -5.60 20.93
C LYS A 155 -8.50 -6.44 21.38
N GLN A 156 -9.62 -6.32 20.67
CA GLN A 156 -10.83 -7.12 20.92
C GLN A 156 -10.70 -8.47 20.23
N ALA A 157 -11.47 -9.44 20.71
CA ALA A 157 -11.52 -10.76 20.06
C ALA A 157 -11.96 -10.61 18.58
N PRO A 158 -11.25 -11.27 17.64
CA PRO A 158 -11.63 -11.22 16.24
C PRO A 158 -13.03 -11.80 16.01
N SER A 159 -13.66 -11.38 14.91
CA SER A 159 -14.88 -12.02 14.42
C SER A 159 -14.64 -13.52 14.21
N VAL A 160 -15.65 -14.34 14.51
CA VAL A 160 -15.53 -15.79 14.35
C VAL A 160 -15.54 -16.15 12.87
N HIS A 161 -14.38 -16.52 12.34
CA HIS A 161 -14.19 -17.05 10.98
C HIS A 161 -13.12 -18.15 11.00
N ASP A 162 -13.14 -19.02 10.00
CA ASP A 162 -12.20 -20.14 9.88
C ASP A 162 -11.01 -19.83 8.99
N GLN A 163 -11.19 -18.90 8.05
CA GLN A 163 -10.18 -18.48 7.10
C GLN A 163 -10.31 -16.99 6.79
N GLU A 164 -9.17 -16.33 6.62
CA GLU A 164 -9.06 -14.90 6.29
C GLU A 164 -8.31 -14.74 4.96
N ILE A 165 -8.83 -13.92 4.06
CA ILE A 165 -8.31 -13.76 2.70
C ILE A 165 -8.29 -12.27 2.35
N PHE A 166 -7.16 -11.79 1.86
CA PHE A 166 -6.98 -10.42 1.38
C PHE A 166 -7.02 -10.41 -0.15
N LEU A 167 -7.90 -9.57 -0.70
CA LEU A 167 -8.07 -9.37 -2.13
C LEU A 167 -7.90 -7.91 -2.49
N THR A 168 -7.14 -7.65 -3.53
CA THR A 168 -6.96 -6.31 -4.11
C THR A 168 -7.40 -6.30 -5.56
N LEU A 169 -8.29 -5.37 -5.90
CA LEU A 169 -8.73 -5.12 -7.26
C LEU A 169 -7.89 -3.99 -7.83
N HIS A 170 -7.37 -4.13 -9.05
CA HIS A 170 -6.62 -3.07 -9.72
C HIS A 170 -6.74 -3.17 -11.24
N ASP A 171 -6.64 -2.02 -11.90
CA ASP A 171 -6.76 -1.91 -13.35
C ASP A 171 -5.47 -1.38 -13.97
N TRP A 172 -5.16 -1.90 -15.16
CA TRP A 172 -3.88 -1.71 -15.82
C TRP A 172 -4.01 -1.12 -17.22
N ASN A 173 -2.89 -0.49 -17.68
CA ASN A 173 -2.80 0.16 -18.97
C ASN A 173 -3.87 1.23 -19.16
N ALA A 174 -3.89 2.18 -18.23
CA ALA A 174 -4.80 3.31 -18.29
C ALA A 174 -4.54 4.17 -19.53
N TYR A 175 -5.62 4.61 -20.18
CA TYR A 175 -5.57 5.57 -21.27
C TYR A 175 -6.76 6.52 -21.20
N MET A 176 -6.58 7.73 -21.69
CA MET A 176 -7.67 8.70 -21.78
C MET A 176 -8.51 8.40 -23.00
N GLY A 177 -9.80 8.21 -22.81
CA GLY A 177 -10.78 7.96 -23.88
C GLY A 177 -11.80 9.07 -23.98
N GLY A 178 -12.42 9.21 -25.16
CA GLY A 178 -13.51 10.13 -25.40
C GLY A 178 -13.15 11.24 -26.40
N GLY A 179 -13.98 11.40 -27.43
CA GLY A 179 -13.93 12.51 -28.36
C GLY A 179 -14.79 13.65 -27.85
N GLY A 180 -14.19 14.82 -27.58
CA GLY A 180 -14.90 16.04 -27.19
C GLY A 180 -14.34 16.67 -25.91
N ASP A 181 -14.66 17.92 -25.68
CA ASP A 181 -14.09 18.81 -24.64
C ASP A 181 -14.32 18.38 -23.19
N ALA A 182 -14.91 17.22 -22.91
CA ALA A 182 -15.38 16.87 -21.57
C ALA A 182 -14.96 15.49 -21.06
N SER A 183 -14.28 14.65 -21.83
CA SER A 183 -13.95 13.31 -21.38
C SER A 183 -12.59 13.27 -20.70
N MET A 184 -12.60 13.38 -19.37
CA MET A 184 -11.47 13.06 -18.51
C MET A 184 -11.56 11.61 -17.96
N ASP A 185 -12.31 10.75 -18.66
CA ASP A 185 -12.48 9.35 -18.24
C ASP A 185 -11.24 8.54 -18.59
N ALA A 186 -10.67 7.91 -17.58
CA ALA A 186 -9.62 6.91 -17.78
C ALA A 186 -10.27 5.55 -18.02
N PHE A 187 -9.81 4.89 -19.09
CA PHE A 187 -10.16 3.51 -19.44
C PHE A 187 -8.96 2.61 -19.20
N TYR A 188 -9.19 1.32 -19.12
CA TYR A 188 -8.17 0.33 -18.79
C TYR A 188 -8.28 -0.88 -19.71
N ASP A 189 -7.15 -1.47 -20.07
CA ASP A 189 -7.14 -2.68 -20.88
C ASP A 189 -7.39 -3.94 -20.06
N TYR A 190 -6.95 -3.97 -18.81
CA TYR A 190 -6.97 -5.17 -17.98
C TYR A 190 -7.39 -4.85 -16.56
N ALA A 191 -8.15 -5.78 -15.95
CA ALA A 191 -8.46 -5.80 -14.53
C ALA A 191 -7.89 -7.06 -13.89
N THR A 192 -7.43 -6.93 -12.64
CA THR A 192 -6.82 -8.03 -11.88
C THR A 192 -7.37 -8.12 -10.47
N ILE A 193 -7.33 -9.34 -9.92
CA ILE A 193 -7.44 -9.61 -8.49
C ILE A 193 -6.09 -10.15 -8.03
N ASN A 194 -5.45 -9.49 -7.06
CA ASN A 194 -4.14 -9.87 -6.54
C ASN A 194 -3.10 -10.12 -7.65
N ASP A 195 -2.91 -9.21 -8.59
CA ASP A 195 -1.94 -9.32 -9.68
C ASP A 195 -2.30 -10.27 -10.85
N ARG A 196 -3.44 -10.97 -10.80
CA ARG A 196 -3.84 -11.92 -11.85
C ARG A 196 -5.16 -11.55 -12.51
N MET A 197 -5.22 -11.69 -13.83
CA MET A 197 -6.47 -11.58 -14.56
C MET A 197 -7.42 -12.71 -14.19
N LEU A 198 -8.72 -12.49 -14.35
CA LEU A 198 -9.75 -13.50 -14.12
C LEU A 198 -9.41 -14.80 -14.88
N GLY A 199 -9.48 -15.92 -14.18
CA GLY A 199 -9.15 -17.25 -14.72
C GLY A 199 -7.66 -17.60 -14.70
N HIS A 200 -6.78 -16.70 -14.26
CA HIS A 200 -5.33 -16.90 -14.17
C HIS A 200 -4.77 -16.81 -12.76
N GLY A 201 -5.61 -16.54 -11.77
CA GLY A 201 -5.24 -16.56 -10.34
C GLY A 201 -5.20 -17.98 -9.77
N ASP A 202 -4.52 -18.12 -8.64
CA ASP A 202 -4.52 -19.38 -7.90
C ASP A 202 -5.88 -19.63 -7.24
N PRO A 203 -6.41 -20.86 -7.31
CA PRO A 203 -7.67 -21.18 -6.68
C PRO A 203 -7.63 -21.03 -5.15
N ILE A 204 -8.59 -20.32 -4.59
CA ILE A 204 -8.79 -20.22 -3.14
C ILE A 204 -9.46 -21.52 -2.69
N LYS A 205 -8.75 -22.31 -1.88
CA LYS A 205 -9.27 -23.59 -1.37
C LYS A 205 -9.98 -23.38 -0.05
N VAL A 206 -11.22 -23.82 0.02
CA VAL A 206 -12.07 -23.76 1.22
C VAL A 206 -12.72 -25.12 1.47
N ARG A 207 -13.16 -25.37 2.69
CA ARG A 207 -13.93 -26.57 3.05
C ARG A 207 -15.41 -26.21 3.16
N GLU A 208 -16.28 -27.19 2.88
CA GLU A 208 -17.71 -27.02 3.12
C GLU A 208 -17.97 -26.67 4.60
N GLY A 209 -18.86 -25.72 4.83
CA GLY A 209 -19.20 -25.21 6.15
C GLY A 209 -18.26 -24.18 6.74
N GLN A 210 -17.11 -23.90 6.11
CA GLN A 210 -16.22 -22.83 6.57
C GLN A 210 -16.85 -21.45 6.43
N ARG A 211 -16.56 -20.59 7.40
CA ARG A 211 -16.81 -19.15 7.35
C ARG A 211 -15.54 -18.46 6.91
N VAL A 212 -15.56 -17.87 5.73
CA VAL A 212 -14.41 -17.17 5.13
C VAL A 212 -14.63 -15.68 5.21
N LEU A 213 -13.69 -14.97 5.80
CA LEU A 213 -13.64 -13.51 5.84
C LEU A 213 -12.76 -13.00 4.71
N PHE A 214 -13.36 -12.29 3.77
CA PHE A 214 -12.65 -11.60 2.70
C PHE A 214 -12.48 -10.14 3.05
N HIS A 215 -11.24 -9.67 3.08
CA HIS A 215 -10.88 -8.26 3.12
C HIS A 215 -10.61 -7.81 1.68
N VAL A 216 -11.49 -7.00 1.12
CA VAL A 216 -11.40 -6.57 -0.28
C VAL A 216 -11.08 -5.09 -0.36
N LEU A 217 -10.04 -4.75 -1.11
CA LEU A 217 -9.62 -3.39 -1.43
C LEU A 217 -9.82 -3.14 -2.92
N ASN A 218 -10.46 -2.03 -3.27
CA ASN A 218 -10.36 -1.49 -4.63
C ASN A 218 -9.17 -0.50 -4.68
N ALA A 219 -8.03 -0.97 -5.18
CA ALA A 219 -6.81 -0.19 -5.36
C ALA A 219 -6.71 0.49 -6.74
N SER A 220 -7.77 0.44 -7.56
CA SER A 220 -7.80 1.12 -8.86
C SER A 220 -7.79 2.62 -8.69
N ALA A 221 -7.15 3.34 -9.61
CA ALA A 221 -7.07 4.80 -9.55
C ALA A 221 -8.44 5.48 -9.75
N THR A 222 -9.26 4.97 -10.66
CA THR A 222 -10.56 5.60 -11.01
C THR A 222 -11.70 4.61 -11.27
N ALA A 223 -11.41 3.29 -11.43
CA ALA A 223 -12.44 2.32 -11.77
C ALA A 223 -13.24 1.86 -10.55
N THR A 224 -14.55 1.78 -10.73
CA THR A 224 -15.48 1.18 -9.75
C THR A 224 -15.75 -0.27 -10.13
N HIS A 225 -15.67 -1.19 -9.16
CA HIS A 225 -15.89 -2.60 -9.37
C HIS A 225 -17.19 -3.10 -8.72
N TRP A 226 -17.79 -4.09 -9.36
CA TRP A 226 -18.81 -4.94 -8.75
C TRP A 226 -18.18 -6.29 -8.43
N LEU A 227 -18.40 -6.77 -7.22
CA LEU A 227 -17.90 -8.05 -6.75
C LEU A 227 -19.06 -8.92 -6.31
N ALA A 228 -19.06 -10.17 -6.78
CA ALA A 228 -20.02 -11.20 -6.39
C ALA A 228 -19.34 -12.57 -6.41
N LEU A 229 -19.64 -13.41 -5.43
CA LEU A 229 -19.24 -14.81 -5.45
C LEU A 229 -20.38 -15.65 -6.00
N ALA A 230 -20.19 -16.21 -7.19
CA ALA A 230 -21.24 -17.00 -7.84
C ALA A 230 -21.81 -18.08 -6.89
N GLY A 231 -23.12 -18.24 -6.86
CA GLY A 231 -23.79 -19.22 -6.02
C GLY A 231 -23.85 -18.91 -4.51
N HIS A 232 -23.26 -17.80 -4.04
CA HIS A 232 -23.26 -17.40 -2.63
C HIS A 232 -23.78 -15.97 -2.46
N GLU A 233 -24.37 -15.72 -1.29
CA GLU A 233 -24.54 -14.36 -0.80
C GLU A 233 -23.40 -14.01 0.16
N VAL A 234 -23.03 -12.75 0.20
CA VAL A 234 -21.99 -12.23 1.08
C VAL A 234 -22.62 -11.42 2.21
N THR A 235 -22.11 -11.53 3.41
CA THR A 235 -22.51 -10.70 4.54
C THR A 235 -21.49 -9.58 4.72
N VAL A 236 -21.91 -8.34 4.52
CA VAL A 236 -21.07 -7.16 4.79
C VAL A 236 -20.93 -7.01 6.31
N VAL A 237 -19.71 -7.12 6.81
CA VAL A 237 -19.37 -7.02 8.25
C VAL A 237 -18.52 -5.80 8.56
N GLY A 238 -17.84 -5.23 7.57
CA GLY A 238 -17.01 -4.02 7.71
C GLY A 238 -16.98 -3.19 6.44
N MET A 239 -16.77 -1.88 6.58
CA MET A 239 -16.54 -0.93 5.49
C MET A 239 -15.43 0.03 5.89
N ASP A 240 -14.50 0.30 4.97
CA ASP A 240 -13.34 1.16 5.18
C ASP A 240 -12.55 0.84 6.45
N GLY A 241 -12.46 -0.47 6.76
CA GLY A 241 -11.76 -1.02 7.90
C GLY A 241 -12.44 -0.79 9.24
N ASN A 242 -13.73 -0.45 9.26
CA ASN A 242 -14.53 -0.31 10.47
C ASN A 242 -15.73 -1.29 10.41
N GLU A 243 -16.09 -1.85 11.55
CA GLU A 243 -17.28 -2.69 11.64
C GLU A 243 -18.53 -1.89 11.27
N VAL A 244 -19.44 -2.52 10.51
CA VAL A 244 -20.72 -1.88 10.19
C VAL A 244 -21.67 -1.98 11.39
N PRO A 245 -22.47 -0.95 11.67
CA PRO A 245 -23.43 -0.96 12.78
C PRO A 245 -24.49 -2.07 12.64
N GLN A 246 -24.82 -2.41 11.40
CA GLN A 246 -25.76 -3.47 11.07
C GLN A 246 -25.24 -4.25 9.87
N GLN A 247 -25.04 -5.53 10.05
CA GLN A 247 -24.64 -6.45 8.98
C GLN A 247 -25.76 -6.61 7.95
N ALA A 248 -25.38 -6.66 6.68
CA ALA A 248 -26.31 -6.85 5.56
C ALA A 248 -25.87 -8.04 4.70
N ARG A 249 -26.81 -8.91 4.35
CA ARG A 249 -26.60 -10.01 3.42
C ARG A 249 -27.05 -9.61 2.03
N VAL A 250 -26.14 -9.66 1.07
CA VAL A 250 -26.37 -9.17 -0.29
C VAL A 250 -25.77 -10.11 -1.34
N PRO A 251 -26.31 -10.15 -2.56
CA PRO A 251 -25.77 -10.99 -3.64
C PRO A 251 -24.49 -10.42 -4.28
N ALA A 252 -24.29 -9.12 -4.18
CA ALA A 252 -23.13 -8.41 -4.75
C ALA A 252 -22.88 -7.12 -3.99
N VAL A 253 -21.64 -6.63 -4.09
CA VAL A 253 -21.21 -5.34 -3.53
C VAL A 253 -20.58 -4.50 -4.62
N ARG A 254 -20.65 -3.18 -4.45
CA ARG A 254 -19.98 -2.21 -5.31
C ARG A 254 -18.88 -1.52 -4.50
N LEU A 255 -17.69 -1.41 -5.08
CA LEU A 255 -16.54 -0.73 -4.48
C LEU A 255 -16.06 0.38 -5.41
N ALA A 256 -16.09 1.61 -4.95
CA ALA A 256 -15.41 2.73 -5.58
C ALA A 256 -13.90 2.68 -5.31
N PRO A 257 -13.07 3.46 -6.02
CA PRO A 257 -11.65 3.58 -5.73
C PRO A 257 -11.36 3.90 -4.25
N ALA A 258 -10.36 3.25 -3.71
CA ALA A 258 -9.91 3.34 -2.30
C ALA A 258 -10.86 2.73 -1.25
N GLU A 259 -12.06 2.32 -1.61
CA GLU A 259 -12.96 1.63 -0.67
C GLU A 259 -12.43 0.24 -0.30
N ARG A 260 -12.64 -0.12 0.96
CA ARG A 260 -12.40 -1.47 1.51
C ARG A 260 -13.72 -1.99 2.03
N ILE A 261 -13.91 -3.29 1.87
CA ILE A 261 -15.07 -3.97 2.42
C ILE A 261 -14.66 -5.32 3.02
N ASP A 262 -15.25 -5.64 4.15
CA ASP A 262 -15.06 -6.92 4.82
C ASP A 262 -16.33 -7.76 4.61
N LEU A 263 -16.16 -8.91 3.97
CA LEU A 263 -17.25 -9.80 3.56
C LEU A 263 -17.10 -11.16 4.23
N LEU A 264 -18.08 -11.55 5.01
CA LEU A 264 -18.15 -12.89 5.57
C LEU A 264 -19.03 -13.78 4.66
N VAL A 265 -18.47 -14.93 4.28
CA VAL A 265 -19.17 -15.90 3.42
C VAL A 265 -19.19 -17.27 4.09
N GLU A 266 -20.36 -17.89 4.14
CA GLU A 266 -20.52 -19.28 4.55
C GLU A 266 -20.40 -20.17 3.31
N MET A 267 -19.35 -21.00 3.26
CA MET A 267 -19.06 -21.91 2.14
C MET A 267 -19.91 -23.19 2.25
N ASN A 268 -21.20 -23.04 2.04
CA ASN A 268 -22.19 -24.10 2.24
C ASN A 268 -22.62 -24.81 0.95
N ARG A 269 -21.94 -24.55 -0.16
CA ARG A 269 -22.20 -25.16 -1.47
C ARG A 269 -20.90 -25.73 -2.04
N PRO A 270 -20.72 -27.07 -2.09
CA PRO A 270 -19.57 -27.67 -2.74
C PRO A 270 -19.52 -27.36 -4.23
N GLY A 271 -18.33 -27.13 -4.76
CA GLY A 271 -18.13 -26.83 -6.18
C GLY A 271 -16.92 -25.94 -6.45
N VAL A 272 -16.83 -25.46 -7.68
CA VAL A 272 -15.88 -24.42 -8.11
C VAL A 272 -16.69 -23.19 -8.46
N TRP A 273 -16.38 -22.10 -7.78
CA TRP A 273 -17.12 -20.86 -7.91
C TRP A 273 -16.20 -19.74 -8.36
N VAL A 274 -16.73 -18.81 -9.13
CA VAL A 274 -16.00 -17.62 -9.60
C VAL A 274 -16.36 -16.44 -8.71
N LEU A 275 -15.35 -15.73 -8.28
CA LEU A 275 -15.46 -14.43 -7.64
C LEU A 275 -15.29 -13.35 -8.70
#